data_eab8d19cd7af10a77dcf5ea905eb9a27
#
_entry.id   eab8d19cd7af10a77dcf5ea905eb9a27
#
_cell.length_a   1.000
_cell.length_b   1.000
_cell.length_c   1.000
_cell.angle_alpha   90.00
_cell.angle_beta   90.00
_cell.angle_gamma   90.00
#
_symmetry.space_group_name_H-M   'P 1'
#
loop_
_entity.id
_entity.type
_entity.pdbx_description
1 polymer ?
#
loop_
_entity_poly.entity_id
_entity_poly.type
_entity_poly.pdbx_seq_one_letter_code
_entity_poly.pdbx_strand_id
1 'polypeptide(L)' 'MSSKRETLLKIQVNSMLDYLVNELKYPYYDSLEMVLSSATFHRLTENDLYLNQGTLYVLDDFKQEFANVQPHNGNLR' A
#
# COMPACT_ATOMS: atom_id res chain seq x y z
N MET A 1 22.21 11.23 2.37
CA MET A 1 21.09 12.17 2.22
C MET A 1 19.95 11.50 1.48
N SER A 2 18.76 11.59 2.03
CA SER A 2 17.59 11.01 1.39
C SER A 2 17.18 11.82 0.16
N SER A 3 16.86 11.15 -0.90
CA SER A 3 16.32 11.81 -2.08
C SER A 3 14.83 12.13 -1.81
N LYS A 4 14.30 13.05 -2.61
CA LYS A 4 12.89 13.35 -2.54
C LYS A 4 12.07 12.09 -2.80
N ARG A 5 12.54 11.24 -3.72
CA ARG A 5 11.89 9.99 -4.06
C ARG A 5 11.80 9.06 -2.85
N GLU A 6 12.88 8.95 -2.09
CA GLU A 6 12.87 8.09 -0.90
C GLU A 6 11.91 8.62 0.16
N THR A 7 11.87 9.93 0.32
CA THR A 7 10.97 10.55 1.28
C THR A 7 9.51 10.29 0.91
N LEU A 8 9.17 10.47 -0.36
CA LEU A 8 7.82 10.22 -0.83
C LEU A 8 7.43 8.76 -0.67
N LEU A 9 8.36 7.85 -0.98
CA LEU A 9 8.09 6.43 -0.85
C LEU A 9 7.80 6.06 0.61
N LYS A 10 8.59 6.60 1.54
CA LYS A 10 8.36 6.35 2.97
C LYS A 10 6.99 6.83 3.41
N ILE A 11 6.58 8.01 2.95
CA ILE A 11 5.27 8.56 3.31
C ILE A 11 4.16 7.64 2.82
N GLN A 12 4.27 7.16 1.59
CA GLN A 12 3.24 6.28 1.02
C GLN A 12 3.22 4.94 1.75
N VAL A 13 4.39 4.36 2.01
CA VAL A 13 4.47 3.09 2.72
C VAL A 13 3.90 3.22 4.13
N ASN A 14 4.24 4.30 4.82
CA ASN A 14 3.73 4.51 6.18
C ASN A 14 2.21 4.62 6.21
N SER A 15 1.63 5.24 5.20
CA SER A 15 0.18 5.35 5.09
C SER A 15 -0.47 3.97 4.97
N MET A 16 0.11 3.10 4.14
CA MET A 16 -0.42 1.75 3.96
C MET A 16 -0.24 0.91 5.22
N LEU A 17 0.93 1.04 5.87
CA LEU A 17 1.18 0.32 7.12
C LEU A 17 0.21 0.75 8.20
N ASP A 18 -0.02 2.05 8.33
CA ASP A 18 -0.94 2.58 9.33
C ASP A 18 -2.34 1.99 9.15
N TYR A 19 -2.79 1.90 7.90
CA TYR A 19 -4.08 1.32 7.61
C TYR A 19 -4.16 -0.13 8.10
N LEU A 20 -3.15 -0.95 7.78
CA LEU A 20 -3.18 -2.36 8.16
C LEU A 20 -3.05 -2.56 9.66
N VAL A 21 -2.16 -1.81 10.30
CA VAL A 21 -1.90 -1.99 11.73
C VAL A 21 -3.01 -1.39 12.59
N ASN A 22 -3.44 -0.19 12.26
CA ASN A 22 -4.36 0.54 13.14
C ASN A 22 -5.82 0.34 12.80
N GLU A 23 -6.17 0.19 11.53
CA GLU A 23 -7.56 -0.01 11.16
C GLU A 23 -7.92 -1.48 11.07
N LEU A 24 -7.08 -2.30 10.46
CA LEU A 24 -7.37 -3.72 10.30
C LEU A 24 -6.77 -4.59 11.40
N LYS A 25 -5.93 -4.00 12.26
CA LYS A 25 -5.38 -4.67 13.43
C LYS A 25 -4.48 -5.85 13.12
N TYR A 26 -3.79 -5.83 11.98
CA TYR A 26 -2.79 -6.85 11.67
C TYR A 26 -1.51 -6.57 12.44
N PRO A 27 -0.74 -7.62 12.77
CA PRO A 27 0.58 -7.44 13.38
C PRO A 27 1.50 -6.65 12.45
N TYR A 28 2.44 -5.92 13.03
CA TYR A 28 3.31 -5.04 12.25
C TYR A 28 4.08 -5.78 11.15
N TYR A 29 4.71 -6.91 11.50
CA TYR A 29 5.52 -7.63 10.53
C TYR A 29 4.70 -8.17 9.38
N ASP A 30 3.51 -8.67 9.68
CA ASP A 30 2.60 -9.15 8.63
C ASP A 30 2.20 -8.00 7.73
N SER A 31 1.91 -6.84 8.33
CA SER A 31 1.52 -5.66 7.57
C SER A 31 2.64 -5.19 6.65
N LEU A 32 3.87 -5.17 7.17
CA LEU A 32 5.01 -4.76 6.36
C LEU A 32 5.20 -5.69 5.15
N GLU A 33 5.08 -6.98 5.38
CA GLU A 33 5.21 -7.95 4.30
C GLU A 33 4.11 -7.77 3.26
N MET A 34 2.89 -7.52 3.72
CA MET A 34 1.77 -7.30 2.81
C MET A 34 1.99 -6.06 1.96
N VAL A 35 2.48 -4.98 2.56
CA VAL A 35 2.74 -3.75 1.81
C VAL A 35 3.84 -3.98 0.78
N LEU A 36 4.96 -4.58 1.20
CA LEU A 36 6.12 -4.73 0.32
C LEU A 36 5.86 -5.68 -0.85
N SER A 37 4.92 -6.61 -0.69
CA SER A 37 4.59 -7.54 -1.76
C SER A 37 3.41 -7.08 -2.62
N SER A 38 2.80 -5.94 -2.30
CA SER A 38 1.62 -5.46 -3.01
C SER A 38 1.95 -4.90 -4.39
N ALA A 39 0.98 -4.97 -5.28
CA ALA A 39 1.11 -4.34 -6.60
C ALA A 39 1.21 -2.82 -6.46
N THR A 40 0.51 -2.25 -5.48
CA THR A 40 0.56 -0.81 -5.22
C THR A 40 1.99 -0.38 -4.89
N PHE A 41 2.68 -1.13 -4.03
CA PHE A 41 4.06 -0.82 -3.69
C PHE A 41 4.95 -0.91 -4.94
N HIS A 42 4.78 -1.95 -5.75
CA HIS A 42 5.57 -2.09 -6.98
C HIS A 42 5.37 -0.90 -7.91
N ARG A 43 4.15 -0.42 -8.05
CA ARG A 43 3.88 0.76 -8.88
C ARG A 43 4.59 1.99 -8.32
N LEU A 44 4.60 2.13 -7.01
CA LEU A 44 5.28 3.27 -6.38
C LEU A 44 6.78 3.26 -6.68
N THR A 45 7.40 2.08 -6.73
CA THR A 45 8.83 1.99 -6.99
C THR A 45 9.18 2.17 -8.46
N GLU A 46 8.24 1.93 -9.36
CA GLU A 46 8.52 1.93 -10.80
C GLU A 46 7.98 3.14 -11.54
N ASN A 47 7.07 3.89 -10.92
CA ASN A 47 6.38 4.97 -11.62
C ASN A 47 6.42 6.24 -10.79
N ASP A 48 7.25 7.20 -11.23
CA ASP A 48 7.43 8.46 -10.48
C ASP A 48 6.15 9.30 -10.44
N LEU A 49 5.35 9.24 -11.50
CA LEU A 49 4.09 9.98 -11.50
C LEU A 49 3.15 9.44 -10.45
N TYR A 50 3.10 8.11 -10.32
CA TYR A 50 2.27 7.48 -9.31
C TYR A 50 2.77 7.80 -7.91
N LEU A 51 4.09 7.76 -7.73
CA LEU A 51 4.70 8.08 -6.44
C LEU A 51 4.33 9.47 -5.96
N ASN A 52 4.10 10.40 -6.88
CA ASN A 52 3.77 11.78 -6.56
C ASN A 52 2.28 12.03 -6.39
N GLN A 53 1.46 11.01 -6.47
CA GLN A 53 0.03 11.15 -6.21
C GLN A 53 -0.21 11.39 -4.71
N GLY A 54 -1.37 11.96 -4.40
CA GLY A 54 -1.72 12.19 -3.00
C GLY A 54 -1.80 10.89 -2.21
N THR A 55 -1.47 10.98 -0.93
CA THR A 55 -1.44 9.80 -0.07
C THR A 55 -2.77 9.07 -0.03
N LEU A 56 -3.87 9.82 0.00
CA LEU A 56 -5.19 9.18 0.05
C LEU A 56 -5.51 8.44 -1.25
N TYR A 57 -5.04 8.97 -2.37
CA TYR A 57 -5.25 8.32 -3.64
C TYR A 57 -4.53 6.96 -3.71
N VAL A 58 -3.27 6.94 -3.30
CA VAL A 58 -2.48 5.70 -3.29
C VAL A 58 -3.05 4.72 -2.28
N LEU A 59 -3.44 5.21 -1.09
CA LEU A 59 -4.03 4.35 -0.07
C LEU A 59 -5.32 3.73 -0.56
N ASP A 60 -6.14 4.49 -1.28
CA ASP A 60 -7.39 3.97 -1.81
C ASP A 60 -7.11 2.83 -2.80
N ASP A 61 -6.11 2.99 -3.67
CA ASP A 61 -5.72 1.94 -4.58
C ASP A 61 -5.28 0.68 -3.83
N PHE A 62 -4.52 0.88 -2.75
CA PHE A 62 -4.07 -0.24 -1.92
C PHE A 62 -5.26 -0.98 -1.30
N LYS A 63 -6.23 -0.22 -0.77
CA LYS A 63 -7.42 -0.82 -0.18
C LYS A 63 -8.19 -1.64 -1.21
N GLN A 64 -8.31 -1.13 -2.42
CA GLN A 64 -9.00 -1.85 -3.48
C GLN A 64 -8.25 -3.10 -3.89
N GLU A 65 -6.93 -3.01 -3.99
CA GLU A 65 -6.12 -4.18 -4.29
C GLU A 65 -6.30 -5.24 -3.22
N PHE A 66 -6.26 -4.83 -1.96
CA PHE A 66 -6.41 -5.76 -0.85
C PHE A 66 -7.77 -6.45 -0.86
N ALA A 67 -8.82 -5.68 -1.13
CA ALA A 67 -10.17 -6.24 -1.21
C ALA A 67 -10.30 -7.23 -2.36
N ASN A 68 -9.66 -6.92 -3.49
CA ASN A 68 -9.77 -7.76 -4.68
C ASN A 68 -9.06 -9.09 -4.57
N VAL A 69 -8.05 -9.20 -3.72
CA VAL A 69 -7.35 -10.47 -3.55
C VAL A 69 -7.99 -11.34 -2.47
N GLN A 70 -9.00 -10.87 -1.77
CA GLN A 70 -9.70 -11.68 -0.78
C GLN A 70 -10.55 -12.71 -1.46
N PRO A 71 -10.46 -13.92 -1.05
CA PRO A 71 -11.26 -14.98 -1.66
C PRO A 71 -12.76 -14.76 -1.49
N HIS A 72 -13.01 -14.76 -1.85
CA HIS A 72 -14.28 -14.76 -1.96
C HIS A 72 -14.91 -14.44 -2.52
N ASN A 73 -14.65 -14.17 -2.45
CA ASN A 73 -15.09 -13.81 -2.96
C ASN A 73 -15.68 -14.07 -3.74
N GLY A 74 -15.83 -14.33 -3.75
CA GLY A 74 -16.36 -14.64 -4.31
C GLY A 74 -16.76 -15.05 -5.08
N ASN A 75 -16.76 -15.27 -4.93
CA ASN A 75 -17.19 -15.66 -5.53
C ASN A 75 -17.65 -15.94 -6.18
N LEU A 76 -17.64 -16.10 -5.99
CA LEU A 76 -18.14 -16.43 -6.39
C LEU A 76 -18.71 -16.34 -7.26
N ARG A 77 -18.97 -16.21 -7.26
CA ARG A 77 -19.53 -16.19 -7.92
C ARG A 77 -19.85 -16.03 -8.45
#